data_849e2014e246fe3b3853140e8c812b24
#
_entry.id   849e2014e246fe3b3853140e8c812b24
#
_cell.length_a   1.000
_cell.length_b   1.000
_cell.length_c   1.000
_cell.angle_alpha   90.00
_cell.angle_beta   90.00
_cell.angle_gamma   90.00
#
_symmetry.space_group_name_H-M   'P 1'
#
loop_
_entity.id
_entity.type
_entity.pdbx_description
1 polymer ?
#
loop_
_entity_poly.entity_id
_entity_poly.type
_entity_poly.pdbx_seq_one_letter_code
_entity_poly.pdbx_strand_id
1 'polypeptide(L)'
;MTPFPMRLSRAGLLVTAGVALSAQAAPPDQLREQVPGWFRMMVDQHEVTALYDGYIDLHTGLLKGMDQEALRDHLDALFIDTEQGVQTAVNAFLVHTGEYLVLVDAGSAACFGPTLGQVPDNLRASGYAPEEVDTLLMTHLHPDHVCGLVDGEGEPVYPNAELRASRDDADFWLSEAQAEAVPEDDRAFFDMARNAVAPYREAGRFSTFEPGEELLPGLQARDTHGHTPGHASFLFEGGDDELLVWGDVVHSYGVQFDDPSVAIEFDTDPEQAIATREAVFEGAAEDAHWVAGAHLPFPGIGHVIRDGEGYRWLPVEFGPIRDDR
;
A
#
# COMPACT_ATOMS: atom_id res chain seq x y z
N MET A 1 15.07 95.66 -57.42
CA MET A 1 15.74 94.51 -56.81
C MET A 1 14.84 93.98 -55.71
N THR A 2 14.12 92.99 -56.04
CA THR A 2 13.17 92.33 -55.11
C THR A 2 13.78 91.07 -54.52
N PRO A 3 13.66 90.83 -53.22
CA PRO A 3 14.18 89.57 -52.62
C PRO A 3 13.14 88.46 -52.69
N PHE A 4 13.59 87.29 -53.07
CA PHE A 4 12.87 86.03 -53.06
C PHE A 4 12.65 85.49 -51.64
N PRO A 5 11.50 84.91 -51.29
CA PRO A 5 11.36 84.31 -49.99
C PRO A 5 11.77 82.81 -50.06
N MET A 6 12.57 82.39 -49.13
CA MET A 6 13.05 81.04 -48.90
C MET A 6 11.94 80.23 -48.21
N ARG A 7 11.42 79.19 -48.88
CA ARG A 7 10.44 78.21 -48.25
C ARG A 7 11.21 77.17 -47.44
N LEU A 8 11.01 77.16 -46.16
CA LEU A 8 11.42 76.01 -45.27
C LEU A 8 10.42 74.86 -45.40
N SER A 9 10.89 73.74 -45.93
CA SER A 9 10.18 72.47 -45.86
C SER A 9 10.35 71.88 -44.48
N ARG A 10 9.23 71.70 -43.76
CA ARG A 10 9.20 70.93 -42.53
C ARG A 10 9.02 69.44 -42.93
N ALA A 11 10.03 68.61 -42.81
CA ALA A 11 9.95 67.18 -42.88
C ALA A 11 9.39 66.66 -41.53
N GLY A 12 8.18 66.19 -41.56
CA GLY A 12 7.56 65.53 -40.38
C GLY A 12 8.12 64.11 -40.26
N LEU A 13 8.81 63.88 -39.15
CA LEU A 13 9.24 62.49 -38.78
C LEU A 13 8.07 61.76 -38.19
N LEU A 14 7.49 60.81 -38.92
CA LEU A 14 6.51 59.85 -38.35
C LEU A 14 7.27 58.77 -37.56
N VAL A 15 7.21 58.86 -36.23
CA VAL A 15 7.66 57.80 -35.37
C VAL A 15 6.51 56.79 -35.21
N THR A 16 6.57 55.68 -35.94
CA THR A 16 5.68 54.52 -35.74
C THR A 16 6.19 53.77 -34.51
N ALA A 17 5.49 53.92 -33.40
CA ALA A 17 5.71 53.07 -32.22
C ALA A 17 5.13 51.65 -32.55
N GLY A 18 6.04 50.74 -32.87
CA GLY A 18 5.68 49.30 -32.98
C GLY A 18 5.39 48.75 -31.60
N VAL A 19 4.13 48.47 -31.31
CA VAL A 19 3.75 47.64 -30.14
C VAL A 19 4.18 46.21 -30.44
N ALA A 20 5.32 45.81 -29.87
CA ALA A 20 5.69 44.40 -29.85
C ALA A 20 4.70 43.65 -28.92
N LEU A 21 3.72 43.01 -29.51
CA LEU A 21 2.92 41.96 -28.85
C LEU A 21 3.90 40.84 -28.53
N SER A 22 4.32 40.74 -27.29
CA SER A 22 4.98 39.51 -26.77
C SER A 22 3.97 38.37 -26.89
N ALA A 23 4.15 37.49 -27.86
CA ALA A 23 3.44 36.26 -27.94
C ALA A 23 3.81 35.46 -26.68
N GLN A 24 2.89 35.40 -25.73
CA GLN A 24 3.04 34.56 -24.56
C GLN A 24 2.94 33.12 -25.07
N ALA A 25 4.00 32.35 -24.90
CA ALA A 25 3.97 30.93 -25.27
C ALA A 25 2.83 30.25 -24.48
N ALA A 26 2.06 29.42 -25.15
CA ALA A 26 1.05 28.58 -24.46
C ALA A 26 1.75 27.73 -23.39
N PRO A 27 1.10 27.50 -22.25
CA PRO A 27 1.66 26.59 -21.26
C PRO A 27 1.84 25.19 -21.87
N PRO A 28 2.77 24.37 -21.36
CA PRO A 28 2.89 22.98 -21.79
C PRO A 28 1.61 22.20 -21.45
N ASP A 29 1.41 21.08 -22.09
CA ASP A 29 0.30 20.18 -21.79
C ASP A 29 0.38 19.70 -20.33
N GLN A 30 -0.79 19.41 -19.75
CA GLN A 30 -0.86 18.86 -18.38
C GLN A 30 -0.26 17.47 -18.36
N LEU A 31 0.64 17.21 -17.41
CA LEU A 31 1.08 15.87 -17.07
C LEU A 31 -0.04 15.20 -16.25
N ARG A 32 -0.53 14.03 -16.71
CA ARG A 32 -1.61 13.27 -16.07
C ARG A 32 -1.12 11.93 -15.53
N GLU A 33 0.17 11.86 -15.27
CA GLU A 33 0.85 10.72 -14.67
C GLU A 33 1.26 11.10 -13.24
N GLN A 34 1.06 10.16 -12.29
CA GLN A 34 1.51 10.35 -10.91
C GLN A 34 3.03 10.13 -10.83
N VAL A 35 3.65 10.72 -9.81
CA VAL A 35 5.04 10.41 -9.45
C VAL A 35 5.18 8.93 -9.04
N PRO A 36 6.41 8.35 -9.04
CA PRO A 36 6.61 6.98 -8.54
C PRO A 36 5.99 6.77 -7.16
N GLY A 37 5.30 5.65 -6.99
CA GLY A 37 4.54 5.32 -5.80
C GLY A 37 5.43 4.71 -4.70
N TRP A 38 6.42 5.44 -4.21
CA TRP A 38 7.18 5.01 -3.04
C TRP A 38 7.39 6.17 -2.07
N PHE A 39 7.44 5.84 -0.78
CA PHE A 39 7.71 6.78 0.30
C PHE A 39 8.68 6.13 1.29
N ARG A 40 9.64 6.91 1.83
CA ARG A 40 10.66 6.39 2.74
C ARG A 40 10.76 7.20 4.00
N MET A 41 10.89 6.50 5.13
CA MET A 41 11.17 7.10 6.43
C MET A 41 12.07 6.19 7.25
N MET A 42 12.58 6.72 8.35
CA MET A 42 13.20 5.89 9.40
C MET A 42 12.20 5.64 10.51
N VAL A 43 12.19 4.42 11.02
CA VAL A 43 11.59 4.08 12.30
C VAL A 43 12.75 3.56 13.15
N ASP A 44 13.25 4.41 14.02
CA ASP A 44 14.50 4.22 14.73
C ASP A 44 15.64 3.84 13.76
N GLN A 45 16.22 2.63 13.89
CA GLN A 45 17.31 2.16 13.02
C GLN A 45 16.83 1.50 11.72
N HIS A 46 15.54 1.27 11.56
CA HIS A 46 14.98 0.64 10.37
C HIS A 46 14.64 1.67 9.29
N GLU A 47 15.16 1.47 8.08
CA GLU A 47 14.69 2.22 6.90
C GLU A 47 13.43 1.53 6.37
N VAL A 48 12.31 2.23 6.37
CA VAL A 48 11.00 1.73 5.95
C VAL A 48 10.61 2.41 4.65
N THR A 49 10.37 1.62 3.60
CA THR A 49 9.91 2.12 2.30
C THR A 49 8.55 1.51 1.98
N ALA A 50 7.51 2.34 1.97
CA ALA A 50 6.21 1.96 1.44
C ALA A 50 6.27 1.91 -0.09
N LEU A 51 5.69 0.86 -0.67
CA LEU A 51 5.62 0.61 -2.11
C LEU A 51 4.15 0.49 -2.50
N TYR A 52 3.67 1.42 -3.32
CA TYR A 52 2.31 1.42 -3.83
C TYR A 52 2.19 0.42 -4.98
N ASP A 53 1.32 -0.56 -4.85
CA ASP A 53 1.02 -1.50 -5.93
C ASP A 53 0.00 -0.93 -6.91
N GLY A 54 -0.92 -0.13 -6.39
CA GLY A 54 -2.04 0.42 -7.10
C GLY A 54 -3.29 0.49 -6.23
N TYR A 55 -4.47 0.36 -6.85
CA TYR A 55 -5.74 0.43 -6.14
C TYR A 55 -6.78 -0.52 -6.69
N ILE A 56 -7.75 -0.83 -5.83
CA ILE A 56 -8.98 -1.56 -6.15
C ILE A 56 -10.15 -0.65 -5.79
N ASP A 57 -11.20 -0.61 -6.61
CA ASP A 57 -12.48 0.03 -6.24
C ASP A 57 -13.32 -0.98 -5.44
N LEU A 58 -13.25 -0.88 -4.11
CA LEU A 58 -13.89 -1.79 -3.18
C LEU A 58 -15.37 -1.45 -3.03
N HIS A 59 -16.27 -2.34 -3.47
CA HIS A 59 -17.69 -2.11 -3.38
C HIS A 59 -18.16 -2.07 -1.91
N THR A 60 -18.93 -1.05 -1.53
CA THR A 60 -19.38 -0.86 -0.14
C THR A 60 -20.19 -2.03 0.41
N GLY A 61 -20.88 -2.78 -0.45
CA GLY A 61 -21.60 -4.00 -0.08
C GLY A 61 -20.74 -5.14 0.49
N LEU A 62 -19.42 -5.07 0.33
CA LEU A 62 -18.47 -6.01 0.92
C LEU A 62 -18.26 -5.76 2.41
N LEU A 63 -18.50 -4.54 2.91
CA LEU A 63 -18.47 -4.21 4.33
C LEU A 63 -19.76 -4.70 5.01
N LYS A 64 -19.62 -5.44 6.11
CA LYS A 64 -20.70 -6.13 6.82
C LYS A 64 -20.81 -5.62 8.27
N GLY A 65 -22.03 -5.66 8.81
CA GLY A 65 -22.29 -5.22 10.20
C GLY A 65 -22.83 -3.81 10.32
N MET A 66 -22.79 -2.99 9.27
CA MET A 66 -23.38 -1.65 9.22
C MET A 66 -24.47 -1.57 8.14
N ASP A 67 -25.50 -0.77 8.39
CA ASP A 67 -26.53 -0.48 7.39
C ASP A 67 -25.93 0.25 6.19
N GLN A 68 -26.29 -0.17 4.97
CA GLN A 68 -25.65 0.33 3.74
C GLN A 68 -25.97 1.80 3.42
N GLU A 69 -27.08 2.34 3.88
CA GLU A 69 -27.41 3.78 3.73
C GLU A 69 -26.56 4.59 4.71
N ALA A 70 -26.52 4.16 5.98
CA ALA A 70 -25.68 4.77 7.01
C ALA A 70 -24.18 4.72 6.65
N LEU A 71 -23.73 3.60 6.08
CA LEU A 71 -22.34 3.45 5.59
C LEU A 71 -21.99 4.47 4.51
N ARG A 72 -22.86 4.63 3.51
CA ARG A 72 -22.63 5.62 2.45
C ARG A 72 -22.67 7.05 2.97
N ASP A 73 -23.65 7.37 3.81
CA ASP A 73 -23.75 8.70 4.43
C ASP A 73 -22.50 9.04 5.26
N HIS A 74 -21.95 8.03 5.96
CA HIS A 74 -20.69 8.17 6.71
C HIS A 74 -19.49 8.44 5.78
N LEU A 75 -19.33 7.66 4.71
CA LEU A 75 -18.25 7.85 3.73
C LEU A 75 -18.37 9.18 2.98
N ASP A 76 -19.59 9.60 2.61
CA ASP A 76 -19.86 10.89 1.98
C ASP A 76 -19.46 12.07 2.90
N ALA A 77 -19.70 11.95 4.21
CA ALA A 77 -19.27 12.95 5.18
C ALA A 77 -17.75 13.10 5.28
N LEU A 78 -17.02 12.05 4.93
CA LEU A 78 -15.56 12.01 4.83
C LEU A 78 -15.04 12.39 3.43
N PHE A 79 -15.93 12.77 2.49
CA PHE A 79 -15.60 13.05 1.08
C PHE A 79 -15.00 11.86 0.33
N ILE A 80 -15.39 10.65 0.72
CA ILE A 80 -14.96 9.41 0.06
C ILE A 80 -16.02 9.06 -1.00
N ASP A 81 -15.60 9.03 -2.27
CA ASP A 81 -16.47 8.68 -3.39
C ASP A 81 -16.78 7.18 -3.37
N THR A 82 -18.05 6.84 -3.50
CA THR A 82 -18.57 5.47 -3.49
C THR A 82 -19.28 5.06 -4.80
N GLU A 83 -19.32 5.94 -5.82
CA GLU A 83 -20.07 5.66 -7.06
C GLU A 83 -19.53 4.44 -7.82
N GLN A 84 -18.20 4.27 -7.85
CA GLN A 84 -17.54 3.12 -8.47
C GLN A 84 -17.04 2.10 -7.43
N GLY A 85 -17.22 2.37 -6.14
CA GLY A 85 -16.60 1.72 -5.02
C GLY A 85 -15.65 2.67 -4.30
N VAL A 86 -15.17 2.27 -3.14
CA VAL A 86 -14.15 3.02 -2.39
C VAL A 86 -12.78 2.71 -2.97
N GLN A 87 -12.07 3.73 -3.47
CA GLN A 87 -10.70 3.55 -3.92
C GLN A 87 -9.81 3.10 -2.75
N THR A 88 -9.45 1.84 -2.76
CA THR A 88 -8.67 1.18 -1.71
C THR A 88 -7.27 0.90 -2.22
N ALA A 89 -6.26 1.43 -1.57
CA ALA A 89 -4.86 1.21 -1.93
C ALA A 89 -4.46 -0.26 -1.69
N VAL A 90 -3.48 -0.73 -2.46
CA VAL A 90 -2.70 -1.93 -2.16
C VAL A 90 -1.25 -1.49 -1.99
N ASN A 91 -0.70 -1.72 -0.80
CA ASN A 91 0.66 -1.34 -0.43
C ASN A 91 1.47 -2.56 0.01
N ALA A 92 2.75 -2.58 -0.31
CA ALA A 92 3.74 -3.47 0.26
C ALA A 92 4.80 -2.64 1.01
N PHE A 93 5.56 -3.28 1.90
CA PHE A 93 6.52 -2.55 2.74
C PHE A 93 7.88 -3.21 2.71
N LEU A 94 8.88 -2.45 2.27
CA LEU A 94 10.28 -2.87 2.32
C LEU A 94 10.92 -2.31 3.59
N VAL A 95 11.50 -3.19 4.40
CA VAL A 95 12.21 -2.79 5.63
C VAL A 95 13.67 -3.24 5.53
N HIS A 96 14.57 -2.26 5.55
CA HIS A 96 16.00 -2.51 5.65
C HIS A 96 16.43 -2.39 7.12
N THR A 97 16.76 -3.52 7.73
CA THR A 97 17.12 -3.60 9.16
C THR A 97 18.57 -3.19 9.45
N GLY A 98 19.35 -2.87 8.43
CA GLY A 98 20.80 -2.70 8.50
C GLY A 98 21.58 -3.98 8.16
N GLU A 99 20.96 -5.15 8.32
CA GLU A 99 21.53 -6.46 8.01
C GLU A 99 20.72 -7.23 6.96
N TYR A 100 19.38 -7.09 6.97
CA TYR A 100 18.44 -7.76 6.08
C TYR A 100 17.59 -6.77 5.31
N LEU A 101 17.23 -7.13 4.08
CA LEU A 101 16.27 -6.42 3.24
C LEU A 101 15.00 -7.25 3.13
N VAL A 102 14.01 -6.92 3.94
CA VAL A 102 12.76 -7.67 4.12
C VAL A 102 11.65 -6.99 3.36
N LEU A 103 10.98 -7.70 2.45
CA LEU A 103 9.76 -7.23 1.81
C LEU A 103 8.55 -7.94 2.44
N VAL A 104 7.63 -7.16 2.98
CA VAL A 104 6.35 -7.63 3.50
C VAL A 104 5.28 -7.42 2.44
N ASP A 105 4.69 -8.50 1.97
CA ASP A 105 3.79 -8.65 0.83
C ASP A 105 4.42 -8.21 -0.50
N ALA A 106 3.83 -8.65 -1.62
CA ALA A 106 4.41 -8.45 -2.95
C ALA A 106 3.44 -7.76 -3.95
N GLY A 107 2.24 -7.42 -3.49
CA GLY A 107 1.21 -6.83 -4.32
C GLY A 107 0.46 -7.85 -5.19
N SER A 108 -0.42 -7.35 -6.03
CA SER A 108 -1.41 -8.10 -6.81
C SER A 108 -0.94 -8.49 -8.21
N ALA A 109 0.15 -7.93 -8.71
CA ALA A 109 0.49 -8.04 -10.13
C ALA A 109 -0.75 -7.76 -11.02
N ALA A 110 -1.11 -8.70 -11.91
CA ALA A 110 -2.27 -8.56 -12.80
C ALA A 110 -3.52 -9.30 -12.29
N CYS A 111 -3.51 -9.87 -11.07
CA CYS A 111 -4.58 -10.74 -10.58
C CYS A 111 -5.94 -10.02 -10.48
N PHE A 112 -5.96 -8.75 -10.07
CA PHE A 112 -7.19 -7.96 -9.93
C PHE A 112 -7.28 -6.77 -10.90
N GLY A 113 -6.56 -6.82 -12.02
CA GLY A 113 -6.73 -5.88 -13.12
C GLY A 113 -5.59 -4.89 -13.31
N PRO A 114 -5.76 -3.93 -14.24
CA PRO A 114 -4.65 -3.13 -14.73
C PRO A 114 -4.27 -1.94 -13.84
N THR A 115 -4.98 -1.70 -12.74
CA THR A 115 -4.70 -0.61 -11.79
C THR A 115 -3.64 -0.98 -10.74
N LEU A 116 -3.15 -2.21 -10.79
CA LEU A 116 -2.24 -2.85 -9.84
C LEU A 116 -0.94 -3.32 -10.53
N GLY A 117 -0.03 -3.89 -9.75
CA GLY A 117 1.20 -4.51 -10.27
C GLY A 117 2.40 -3.58 -10.30
N GLN A 118 2.41 -2.51 -9.50
CA GLN A 118 3.48 -1.50 -9.53
C GLN A 118 4.59 -1.72 -8.48
N VAL A 119 4.46 -2.71 -7.57
CA VAL A 119 5.45 -2.95 -6.51
C VAL A 119 6.87 -3.11 -7.07
N PRO A 120 7.15 -3.96 -8.10
CA PRO A 120 8.51 -4.14 -8.57
C PRO A 120 9.10 -2.87 -9.21
N ASP A 121 8.29 -2.07 -9.89
CA ASP A 121 8.75 -0.84 -10.53
C ASP A 121 8.98 0.27 -9.49
N ASN A 122 8.12 0.38 -8.48
CA ASN A 122 8.29 1.31 -7.37
C ASN A 122 9.48 0.91 -6.47
N LEU A 123 9.75 -0.39 -6.31
CA LEU A 123 10.95 -0.88 -5.65
C LEU A 123 12.21 -0.41 -6.38
N ARG A 124 12.27 -0.59 -7.71
CA ARG A 124 13.39 -0.09 -8.54
C ARG A 124 13.53 1.42 -8.48
N ALA A 125 12.40 2.14 -8.55
CA ALA A 125 12.40 3.60 -8.46
C ALA A 125 12.85 4.11 -7.08
N SER A 126 12.66 3.31 -6.02
CA SER A 126 13.13 3.61 -4.67
C SER A 126 14.65 3.39 -4.48
N GLY A 127 15.30 2.73 -5.43
CA GLY A 127 16.75 2.49 -5.44
C GLY A 127 17.18 1.09 -5.04
N TYR A 128 16.25 0.16 -4.87
CA TYR A 128 16.51 -1.25 -4.62
C TYR A 128 16.10 -2.10 -5.82
N ALA A 129 16.79 -3.23 -6.02
CA ALA A 129 16.41 -4.22 -7.03
C ALA A 129 15.70 -5.42 -6.38
N PRO A 130 14.75 -6.08 -7.07
CA PRO A 130 14.11 -7.28 -6.57
C PRO A 130 15.08 -8.40 -6.19
N GLU A 131 16.22 -8.46 -6.88
CA GLU A 131 17.30 -9.43 -6.63
C GLU A 131 18.06 -9.18 -5.33
N GLU A 132 17.89 -8.00 -4.70
CA GLU A 132 18.51 -7.62 -3.44
C GLU A 132 17.63 -7.97 -2.23
N VAL A 133 16.37 -8.34 -2.43
CA VAL A 133 15.48 -8.76 -1.34
C VAL A 133 15.95 -10.11 -0.81
N ASP A 134 16.23 -10.17 0.49
CA ASP A 134 16.68 -11.38 1.20
C ASP A 134 15.52 -12.25 1.64
N THR A 135 14.46 -11.59 2.14
CA THR A 135 13.33 -12.25 2.80
C THR A 135 12.01 -11.67 2.32
N LEU A 136 11.11 -12.54 1.93
CA LEU A 136 9.71 -12.23 1.64
C LEU A 136 8.85 -12.77 2.77
N LEU A 137 8.09 -11.90 3.41
CA LEU A 137 7.14 -12.27 4.45
C LEU A 137 5.72 -12.00 3.95
N MET A 138 4.90 -13.03 3.91
CA MET A 138 3.48 -12.87 3.59
C MET A 138 2.68 -12.71 4.86
N THR A 139 1.91 -11.61 4.93
CA THR A 139 0.94 -11.43 6.01
C THR A 139 -0.12 -12.51 5.93
N HIS A 140 -0.54 -12.82 4.72
CA HIS A 140 -1.43 -13.93 4.37
C HIS A 140 -1.33 -14.24 2.86
N LEU A 141 -2.09 -15.22 2.38
CA LEU A 141 -1.95 -15.71 1.00
C LEU A 141 -3.11 -15.30 0.07
N HIS A 142 -3.77 -14.15 0.29
CA HIS A 142 -4.69 -13.58 -0.69
C HIS A 142 -3.95 -13.06 -1.93
N PRO A 143 -4.64 -13.03 -3.10
CA PRO A 143 -4.00 -12.71 -4.37
C PRO A 143 -3.35 -11.33 -4.45
N ASP A 144 -3.90 -10.32 -3.80
CA ASP A 144 -3.36 -8.95 -3.79
C ASP A 144 -2.11 -8.77 -2.92
N HIS A 145 -1.72 -9.83 -2.19
CA HIS A 145 -0.47 -9.88 -1.43
C HIS A 145 0.56 -10.81 -2.08
N VAL A 146 0.12 -11.86 -2.77
CA VAL A 146 1.04 -12.90 -3.26
C VAL A 146 1.25 -12.94 -4.76
N CYS A 147 0.32 -12.42 -5.59
CA CYS A 147 0.45 -12.54 -7.04
C CYS A 147 1.71 -11.83 -7.58
N GLY A 148 2.18 -10.77 -6.92
CA GLY A 148 3.43 -10.08 -7.26
C GLY A 148 4.72 -10.87 -6.99
N LEU A 149 4.63 -12.06 -6.40
CA LEU A 149 5.77 -12.98 -6.23
C LEU A 149 6.29 -13.51 -7.57
N VAL A 150 5.43 -13.59 -8.58
CA VAL A 150 5.78 -14.11 -9.91
C VAL A 150 5.44 -13.11 -10.99
N ASP A 151 6.18 -13.16 -12.09
CA ASP A 151 5.91 -12.37 -13.28
C ASP A 151 4.85 -13.01 -14.19
N GLY A 152 4.57 -12.39 -15.35
CA GLY A 152 3.60 -12.89 -16.31
C GLY A 152 3.97 -14.22 -16.98
N GLU A 153 5.20 -14.71 -16.81
CA GLU A 153 5.70 -16.01 -17.30
C GLU A 153 5.70 -17.06 -16.18
N GLY A 154 5.40 -16.66 -14.94
CA GLY A 154 5.38 -17.51 -13.74
C GLY A 154 6.77 -17.67 -13.10
N GLU A 155 7.76 -16.87 -13.50
CA GLU A 155 9.08 -16.87 -12.91
C GLU A 155 9.13 -15.98 -11.65
N PRO A 156 9.99 -16.31 -10.64
CA PRO A 156 10.04 -15.53 -9.41
C PRO A 156 10.58 -14.12 -9.66
N VAL A 157 9.82 -13.11 -9.25
CA VAL A 157 10.23 -11.70 -9.31
C VAL A 157 11.40 -11.42 -8.36
N TYR A 158 11.45 -12.11 -7.22
CA TYR A 158 12.48 -11.96 -6.18
C TYR A 158 13.35 -13.22 -6.11
N PRO A 159 14.27 -13.43 -7.07
CA PRO A 159 14.90 -14.74 -7.31
C PRO A 159 15.85 -15.20 -6.21
N ASN A 160 16.29 -14.32 -5.33
CA ASN A 160 17.24 -14.64 -4.25
C ASN A 160 16.56 -14.76 -2.88
N ALA A 161 15.30 -14.34 -2.75
CA ALA A 161 14.63 -14.26 -1.47
C ALA A 161 14.16 -15.62 -0.93
N GLU A 162 14.17 -15.76 0.39
CA GLU A 162 13.47 -16.80 1.13
C GLU A 162 12.03 -16.35 1.38
N LEU A 163 11.05 -17.08 0.84
CA LEU A 163 9.63 -16.83 1.03
C LEU A 163 9.14 -17.52 2.29
N ARG A 164 8.46 -16.76 3.17
CA ARG A 164 7.89 -17.29 4.41
C ARG A 164 6.42 -16.87 4.56
N ALA A 165 5.57 -17.82 4.94
CA ALA A 165 4.16 -17.59 5.27
C ALA A 165 3.83 -18.32 6.57
N SER A 166 2.73 -17.95 7.24
CA SER A 166 2.29 -18.71 8.40
C SER A 166 1.92 -20.15 8.00
N ARG A 167 2.06 -21.08 8.94
CA ARG A 167 1.72 -22.48 8.68
C ARG A 167 0.23 -22.65 8.38
N ASP A 168 -0.62 -22.01 9.15
CA ASP A 168 -2.06 -22.14 9.01
C ASP A 168 -2.56 -21.61 7.68
N ASP A 169 -2.00 -20.51 7.16
CA ASP A 169 -2.30 -20.01 5.83
C ASP A 169 -1.78 -20.93 4.73
N ALA A 170 -0.57 -21.44 4.87
CA ALA A 170 -0.01 -22.39 3.93
C ALA A 170 -0.81 -23.69 3.87
N ASP A 171 -1.23 -24.23 5.02
CA ASP A 171 -2.04 -25.44 5.12
C ASP A 171 -3.46 -25.23 4.57
N PHE A 172 -4.00 -24.02 4.61
CA PHE A 172 -5.29 -23.67 4.05
C PHE A 172 -5.19 -23.37 2.54
N TRP A 173 -4.51 -22.29 2.15
CA TRP A 173 -4.52 -21.75 0.78
C TRP A 173 -3.76 -22.61 -0.23
N LEU A 174 -2.75 -23.38 0.19
CA LEU A 174 -1.98 -24.24 -0.71
C LEU A 174 -2.56 -25.66 -0.81
N SER A 175 -3.64 -25.96 -0.09
CA SER A 175 -4.29 -27.28 -0.05
C SER A 175 -5.30 -27.45 -1.18
N GLU A 176 -5.12 -28.50 -2.00
CA GLU A 176 -6.12 -28.91 -2.99
C GLU A 176 -7.45 -29.33 -2.34
N ALA A 177 -7.39 -30.00 -1.19
CA ALA A 177 -8.59 -30.45 -0.49
C ALA A 177 -9.43 -29.30 0.04
N GLN A 178 -8.80 -28.21 0.52
CA GLN A 178 -9.49 -26.99 0.93
C GLN A 178 -10.12 -26.27 -0.28
N ALA A 179 -9.39 -26.16 -1.39
CA ALA A 179 -9.91 -25.59 -2.63
C ALA A 179 -11.13 -26.36 -3.18
N GLU A 180 -11.17 -27.69 -3.04
CA GLU A 180 -12.32 -28.50 -3.44
C GLU A 180 -13.53 -28.32 -2.52
N ALA A 181 -13.31 -27.90 -1.27
CA ALA A 181 -14.36 -27.74 -0.26
C ALA A 181 -15.13 -26.41 -0.37
N VAL A 182 -14.55 -25.39 -1.06
CA VAL A 182 -15.20 -24.08 -1.26
C VAL A 182 -16.02 -24.04 -2.56
N PRO A 183 -16.93 -23.05 -2.73
CA PRO A 183 -17.63 -22.81 -3.99
C PRO A 183 -16.65 -22.65 -5.16
N GLU A 184 -17.11 -23.01 -6.39
CA GLU A 184 -16.26 -22.98 -7.58
C GLU A 184 -15.68 -21.59 -7.86
N ASP A 185 -16.44 -20.53 -7.61
CA ASP A 185 -16.02 -19.14 -7.83
C ASP A 185 -14.87 -18.72 -6.90
N ASP A 186 -14.78 -19.29 -5.70
CA ASP A 186 -13.75 -18.95 -4.70
C ASP A 186 -12.45 -19.75 -4.93
N ARG A 187 -12.47 -20.81 -5.74
CA ARG A 187 -11.29 -21.66 -6.01
C ARG A 187 -10.16 -20.93 -6.70
N ALA A 188 -10.49 -19.88 -7.45
CA ALA A 188 -9.50 -19.09 -8.15
C ALA A 188 -8.45 -18.49 -7.19
N PHE A 189 -8.83 -18.12 -5.97
CA PHE A 189 -7.90 -17.58 -4.96
C PHE A 189 -6.86 -18.61 -4.54
N PHE A 190 -7.28 -19.86 -4.35
CA PHE A 190 -6.38 -20.97 -4.05
C PHE A 190 -5.40 -21.26 -5.21
N ASP A 191 -5.89 -21.20 -6.46
CA ASP A 191 -5.05 -21.40 -7.64
C ASP A 191 -4.02 -20.29 -7.76
N MET A 192 -4.40 -19.03 -7.53
CA MET A 192 -3.49 -17.88 -7.54
C MET A 192 -2.41 -18.02 -6.46
N ALA A 193 -2.78 -18.35 -5.23
CA ALA A 193 -1.83 -18.57 -4.13
C ALA A 193 -0.83 -19.70 -4.45
N ARG A 194 -1.33 -20.86 -4.92
CA ARG A 194 -0.47 -21.99 -5.31
C ARG A 194 0.51 -21.63 -6.42
N ASN A 195 0.02 -20.96 -7.47
CA ASN A 195 0.84 -20.55 -8.60
C ASN A 195 1.94 -19.56 -8.18
N ALA A 196 1.61 -18.60 -7.31
CA ALA A 196 2.55 -17.60 -6.81
C ALA A 196 3.67 -18.22 -5.94
N VAL A 197 3.34 -19.20 -5.11
CA VAL A 197 4.27 -19.85 -4.19
C VAL A 197 5.08 -20.98 -4.84
N ALA A 198 4.55 -21.60 -5.92
CA ALA A 198 5.15 -22.79 -6.53
C ALA A 198 6.64 -22.66 -6.89
N PRO A 199 7.12 -21.60 -7.59
CA PRO A 199 8.54 -21.53 -7.98
C PRO A 199 9.48 -21.40 -6.78
N TYR A 200 9.05 -20.77 -5.70
CA TYR A 200 9.82 -20.72 -4.45
C TYR A 200 9.90 -22.08 -3.76
N ARG A 201 8.78 -22.84 -3.74
CA ARG A 201 8.78 -24.23 -3.23
C ARG A 201 9.66 -25.14 -4.04
N GLU A 202 9.59 -25.07 -5.36
CA GLU A 202 10.40 -25.87 -6.28
C GLU A 202 11.91 -25.57 -6.15
N ALA A 203 12.24 -24.30 -5.88
CA ALA A 203 13.61 -23.88 -5.61
C ALA A 203 14.10 -24.21 -4.19
N GLY A 204 13.24 -24.75 -3.31
CA GLY A 204 13.54 -25.02 -1.90
C GLY A 204 13.73 -23.76 -1.06
N ARG A 205 13.10 -22.64 -1.46
CA ARG A 205 13.15 -21.33 -0.80
C ARG A 205 11.78 -20.89 -0.24
N PHE A 206 10.94 -21.82 0.09
CA PHE A 206 9.70 -21.60 0.81
C PHE A 206 9.72 -22.32 2.13
N SER A 207 9.39 -21.63 3.21
CA SER A 207 9.24 -22.17 4.54
C SER A 207 8.03 -21.56 5.27
N THR A 208 7.57 -22.23 6.31
CA THR A 208 6.48 -21.72 7.15
C THR A 208 7.01 -21.30 8.51
N PHE A 209 6.30 -20.38 9.16
CA PHE A 209 6.53 -19.97 10.54
C PHE A 209 5.28 -20.19 11.40
N GLU A 210 5.47 -20.16 12.72
CA GLU A 210 4.39 -20.16 13.71
C GLU A 210 4.21 -18.76 14.29
N PRO A 211 2.98 -18.32 14.64
CA PRO A 211 2.78 -17.09 15.38
C PRO A 211 3.61 -17.03 16.67
N GLY A 212 4.19 -15.86 16.96
CA GLY A 212 5.10 -15.66 18.07
C GLY A 212 6.56 -16.06 17.82
N GLU A 213 6.88 -16.58 16.63
CA GLU A 213 8.26 -16.89 16.25
C GLU A 213 9.06 -15.61 15.99
N GLU A 214 10.31 -15.55 16.48
CA GLU A 214 11.29 -14.57 16.05
C GLU A 214 11.87 -15.03 14.70
N LEU A 215 11.51 -14.31 13.62
CA LEU A 215 11.86 -14.71 12.26
C LEU A 215 13.28 -14.33 11.88
N LEU A 216 13.72 -13.17 12.35
CA LEU A 216 15.05 -12.59 12.25
C LEU A 216 15.31 -11.83 13.55
N PRO A 217 16.57 -11.48 13.88
CA PRO A 217 16.84 -10.69 15.07
C PRO A 217 16.03 -9.40 15.13
N GLY A 218 15.18 -9.23 16.15
CA GLY A 218 14.29 -8.09 16.32
C GLY A 218 13.09 -8.06 15.37
N LEU A 219 12.73 -9.17 14.75
CA LEU A 219 11.55 -9.29 13.89
C LEU A 219 10.68 -10.47 14.34
N GLN A 220 9.49 -10.18 14.86
CA GLN A 220 8.55 -11.17 15.37
C GLN A 220 7.29 -11.27 14.52
N ALA A 221 6.85 -12.51 14.26
CA ALA A 221 5.50 -12.76 13.75
C ALA A 221 4.48 -12.65 14.89
N ARG A 222 3.44 -11.85 14.69
CA ARG A 222 2.32 -11.69 15.62
C ARG A 222 1.10 -12.40 15.07
N ASP A 223 0.40 -13.12 15.93
CA ASP A 223 -0.88 -13.76 15.59
C ASP A 223 -1.94 -12.67 15.41
N THR A 224 -2.46 -12.57 14.20
CA THR A 224 -3.57 -11.68 13.85
C THR A 224 -4.57 -12.38 12.94
N HIS A 225 -4.79 -13.70 13.18
CA HIS A 225 -5.73 -14.53 12.41
C HIS A 225 -7.18 -14.02 12.50
N GLY A 226 -8.01 -14.48 11.57
CA GLY A 226 -9.43 -14.16 11.44
C GLY A 226 -9.76 -13.72 10.01
N HIS A 227 -9.06 -12.75 9.46
CA HIS A 227 -9.17 -12.40 8.05
C HIS A 227 -8.84 -13.62 7.17
N THR A 228 -7.71 -14.26 7.42
CA THR A 228 -7.43 -15.63 6.99
C THR A 228 -7.07 -16.50 8.20
N PRO A 229 -7.07 -17.84 8.07
CA PRO A 229 -6.78 -18.75 9.19
C PRO A 229 -5.39 -18.52 9.80
N GLY A 230 -4.45 -18.05 9.00
CA GLY A 230 -3.08 -17.84 9.42
C GLY A 230 -2.58 -16.42 9.18
N HIS A 231 -3.47 -15.44 9.05
CA HIS A 231 -3.06 -14.04 8.92
C HIS A 231 -2.14 -13.64 10.07
N ALA A 232 -1.01 -13.02 9.74
CA ALA A 232 0.00 -12.59 10.69
C ALA A 232 0.42 -11.16 10.43
N SER A 233 0.73 -10.43 11.50
CA SER A 233 1.40 -9.14 11.43
C SER A 233 2.87 -9.30 11.80
N PHE A 234 3.71 -8.35 11.40
CA PHE A 234 5.15 -8.39 11.65
C PHE A 234 5.58 -7.19 12.46
N LEU A 235 6.13 -7.43 13.65
CA LEU A 235 6.67 -6.40 14.52
C LEU A 235 8.18 -6.32 14.34
N PHE A 236 8.65 -5.17 13.88
CA PHE A 236 10.07 -4.81 13.79
C PHE A 236 10.45 -3.99 15.01
N GLU A 237 11.26 -4.59 15.87
CA GLU A 237 11.80 -3.98 17.08
C GLU A 237 13.14 -3.33 16.74
N GLY A 238 13.27 -2.02 16.85
CA GLY A 238 14.45 -1.30 16.40
C GLY A 238 15.14 -0.42 17.43
N GLY A 239 14.55 -0.26 18.61
CA GLY A 239 15.03 0.63 19.66
C GLY A 239 13.91 1.20 20.51
N ASP A 240 13.71 2.53 20.49
CA ASP A 240 12.64 3.18 21.25
C ASP A 240 11.30 3.16 20.50
N ASP A 241 11.35 3.12 19.16
CA ASP A 241 10.18 3.05 18.27
C ASP A 241 10.09 1.67 17.59
N GLU A 242 8.88 1.15 17.44
CA GLU A 242 8.59 -0.13 16.82
C GLU A 242 7.64 0.05 15.63
N LEU A 243 7.82 -0.77 14.58
CA LEU A 243 6.96 -0.82 13.40
C LEU A 243 6.15 -2.11 13.38
N LEU A 244 4.83 -1.99 13.38
CA LEU A 244 3.91 -3.09 13.15
C LEU A 244 3.39 -3.04 11.71
N VAL A 245 3.85 -3.95 10.85
CA VAL A 245 3.24 -4.17 9.53
C VAL A 245 2.10 -5.16 9.71
N TRP A 246 0.86 -4.71 9.58
CA TRP A 246 -0.30 -5.44 10.07
C TRP A 246 -1.19 -6.09 8.99
N GLY A 247 -0.78 -6.02 7.71
CA GLY A 247 -1.55 -6.62 6.60
C GLY A 247 -2.98 -6.10 6.51
N ASP A 248 -3.94 -7.02 6.59
CA ASP A 248 -5.36 -6.81 6.34
C ASP A 248 -6.21 -6.70 7.62
N VAL A 249 -5.63 -6.13 8.66
CA VAL A 249 -6.41 -5.75 9.85
C VAL A 249 -7.48 -4.69 9.49
N VAL A 250 -7.20 -3.83 8.51
CA VAL A 250 -8.10 -2.77 8.03
C VAL A 250 -8.19 -2.77 6.51
N HIS A 251 -9.42 -2.77 5.97
CA HIS A 251 -9.70 -2.60 4.53
C HIS A 251 -10.35 -1.25 4.20
N SER A 252 -11.08 -0.67 5.14
CA SER A 252 -11.72 0.63 4.97
C SER A 252 -11.33 1.56 6.11
N TYR A 253 -10.35 2.43 5.85
CA TYR A 253 -9.89 3.40 6.84
C TYR A 253 -10.99 4.39 7.26
N GLY A 254 -11.93 4.70 6.35
CA GLY A 254 -13.02 5.61 6.62
C GLY A 254 -14.14 5.00 7.49
N VAL A 255 -14.10 3.70 7.79
CA VAL A 255 -15.16 3.02 8.55
C VAL A 255 -14.59 2.29 9.75
N GLN A 256 -13.62 1.41 9.53
CA GLN A 256 -13.20 0.43 10.54
C GLN A 256 -12.39 1.01 11.71
N PHE A 257 -11.89 2.25 11.59
CA PHE A 257 -11.34 2.96 12.74
C PHE A 257 -12.43 3.52 13.65
N ASP A 258 -13.49 4.08 13.08
CA ASP A 258 -14.62 4.62 13.86
C ASP A 258 -15.49 3.49 14.43
N ASP A 259 -15.68 2.42 13.65
CA ASP A 259 -16.43 1.23 14.06
C ASP A 259 -15.66 -0.06 13.74
N PRO A 260 -14.79 -0.52 14.65
CA PRO A 260 -14.00 -1.74 14.45
C PRO A 260 -14.83 -3.02 14.29
N SER A 261 -16.13 -3.00 14.63
CA SER A 261 -17.03 -4.14 14.49
C SER A 261 -17.49 -4.42 13.05
N VAL A 262 -17.16 -3.52 12.11
CA VAL A 262 -17.48 -3.71 10.70
C VAL A 262 -16.49 -4.71 10.08
N ALA A 263 -17.01 -5.89 9.67
CA ALA A 263 -16.26 -6.94 8.97
C ALA A 263 -16.21 -6.70 7.46
N ILE A 264 -15.41 -7.49 6.75
CA ILE A 264 -15.44 -7.54 5.29
C ILE A 264 -15.82 -8.95 4.80
N GLU A 265 -16.43 -9.05 3.63
CA GLU A 265 -16.91 -10.33 3.06
C GLU A 265 -15.79 -11.35 2.87
N PHE A 266 -14.54 -10.91 2.77
CA PHE A 266 -13.35 -11.75 2.60
C PHE A 266 -12.82 -12.35 3.90
N ASP A 267 -13.32 -11.93 5.07
CA ASP A 267 -12.92 -12.52 6.34
C ASP A 267 -13.38 -13.98 6.41
N THR A 268 -12.43 -14.91 6.59
CA THR A 268 -12.74 -16.34 6.73
C THR A 268 -13.43 -16.65 8.07
N ASP A 269 -13.13 -15.87 9.11
CA ASP A 269 -13.80 -15.84 10.40
C ASP A 269 -14.04 -14.38 10.82
N PRO A 270 -15.21 -13.80 10.45
CA PRO A 270 -15.51 -12.39 10.72
C PRO A 270 -15.53 -12.05 12.22
N GLU A 271 -15.97 -12.97 13.09
CA GLU A 271 -16.00 -12.72 14.53
C GLU A 271 -14.57 -12.61 15.09
N GLN A 272 -13.69 -13.50 14.64
CA GLN A 272 -12.29 -13.47 15.03
C GLN A 272 -11.56 -12.27 14.41
N ALA A 273 -11.82 -11.91 13.14
CA ALA A 273 -11.21 -10.74 12.48
C ALA A 273 -11.56 -9.44 13.21
N ILE A 274 -12.79 -9.29 13.68
CA ILE A 274 -13.23 -8.16 14.52
C ILE A 274 -12.45 -8.14 15.85
N ALA A 275 -12.42 -9.26 16.56
CA ALA A 275 -11.72 -9.35 17.84
C ALA A 275 -10.22 -9.07 17.71
N THR A 276 -9.61 -9.57 16.64
CA THR A 276 -8.21 -9.29 16.28
C THR A 276 -7.99 -7.82 16.00
N ARG A 277 -8.84 -7.17 15.20
CA ARG A 277 -8.75 -5.72 14.90
C ARG A 277 -8.83 -4.88 16.15
N GLU A 278 -9.80 -5.16 17.03
CA GLU A 278 -9.94 -4.45 18.30
C GLU A 278 -8.68 -4.57 19.18
N ALA A 279 -8.13 -5.78 19.29
CA ALA A 279 -6.91 -6.03 20.07
C ALA A 279 -5.68 -5.34 19.46
N VAL A 280 -5.54 -5.38 18.13
CA VAL A 280 -4.43 -4.70 17.41
C VAL A 280 -4.52 -3.19 17.56
N PHE A 281 -5.71 -2.60 17.44
CA PHE A 281 -5.89 -1.17 17.63
C PHE A 281 -5.58 -0.74 19.07
N GLU A 282 -6.04 -1.54 20.05
CA GLU A 282 -5.74 -1.28 21.46
C GLU A 282 -4.25 -1.28 21.71
N GLY A 283 -3.54 -2.33 21.31
CA GLY A 283 -2.10 -2.44 21.47
C GLY A 283 -1.34 -1.35 20.74
N ALA A 284 -1.65 -1.09 19.47
CA ALA A 284 -0.99 -0.05 18.69
C ALA A 284 -1.16 1.36 19.28
N ALA A 285 -2.35 1.64 19.85
CA ALA A 285 -2.60 2.92 20.51
C ALA A 285 -1.95 3.05 21.91
N GLU A 286 -1.84 1.94 22.67
CA GLU A 286 -1.23 1.94 23.99
C GLU A 286 0.29 2.01 23.92
N ASP A 287 0.90 1.24 23.02
CA ASP A 287 2.36 1.14 22.85
C ASP A 287 2.91 2.20 21.87
N ALA A 288 2.02 3.02 21.25
CA ALA A 288 2.35 4.06 20.28
C ALA A 288 3.17 3.54 19.08
N HIS A 289 2.89 2.30 18.62
CA HIS A 289 3.56 1.71 17.49
C HIS A 289 3.37 2.57 16.23
N TRP A 290 4.41 2.67 15.41
CA TRP A 290 4.22 2.93 13.99
C TRP A 290 3.49 1.74 13.38
N VAL A 291 2.44 2.00 12.64
CA VAL A 291 1.71 0.94 11.92
C VAL A 291 1.81 1.15 10.42
N ALA A 292 1.89 0.04 9.67
CA ALA A 292 1.90 0.01 8.22
C ALA A 292 0.85 -0.98 7.74
N GLY A 293 -0.12 -0.51 6.94
CA GLY A 293 -1.29 -1.29 6.53
C GLY A 293 -1.47 -1.37 5.02
N ALA A 294 -1.76 -2.58 4.53
CA ALA A 294 -1.83 -2.85 3.10
C ALA A 294 -2.91 -2.02 2.39
N HIS A 295 -4.06 -1.81 3.03
CA HIS A 295 -5.21 -1.11 2.44
C HIS A 295 -5.42 0.31 3.00
N LEU A 296 -4.48 0.85 3.76
CA LEU A 296 -4.52 2.25 4.17
C LEU A 296 -4.12 3.17 3.01
N PRO A 297 -4.66 4.41 2.96
CA PRO A 297 -4.24 5.38 1.96
C PRO A 297 -2.72 5.55 1.94
N PHE A 298 -2.12 5.46 0.74
CA PHE A 298 -0.67 5.57 0.57
C PHE A 298 -0.10 6.82 1.28
N PRO A 299 1.01 6.74 2.03
CA PRO A 299 1.94 5.60 2.09
C PRO A 299 1.53 4.46 3.04
N GLY A 300 0.35 4.49 3.63
CA GLY A 300 -0.16 3.45 4.50
C GLY A 300 0.52 3.37 5.88
N ILE A 301 1.36 4.34 6.23
CA ILE A 301 2.13 4.39 7.48
C ILE A 301 1.62 5.52 8.38
N GLY A 302 1.55 5.27 9.69
CA GLY A 302 1.14 6.26 10.68
C GLY A 302 0.95 5.68 12.07
N HIS A 303 0.15 6.36 12.90
CA HIS A 303 -0.20 5.92 14.25
C HIS A 303 -1.71 5.75 14.40
N VAL A 304 -2.09 4.92 15.35
CA VAL A 304 -3.47 4.78 15.82
C VAL A 304 -3.60 5.46 17.18
N ILE A 305 -4.66 6.24 17.36
CA ILE A 305 -5.00 6.80 18.68
C ILE A 305 -6.45 6.46 19.03
N ARG A 306 -6.77 6.41 20.31
CA ARG A 306 -8.15 6.31 20.76
C ARG A 306 -8.89 7.62 20.46
N ASP A 307 -10.13 7.53 19.92
CA ASP A 307 -11.00 8.67 19.66
C ASP A 307 -12.45 8.31 20.01
N GLY A 308 -12.91 8.80 21.16
CA GLY A 308 -14.22 8.44 21.68
C GLY A 308 -14.33 6.93 22.03
N GLU A 309 -15.31 6.26 21.40
CA GLU A 309 -15.51 4.81 21.55
C GLU A 309 -14.74 3.99 20.48
N GLY A 310 -14.21 4.66 19.45
CA GLY A 310 -13.42 4.08 18.37
C GLY A 310 -11.96 4.54 18.39
N TYR A 311 -11.40 4.58 17.21
CA TYR A 311 -10.01 4.97 16.99
C TYR A 311 -9.91 5.97 15.84
N ARG A 312 -8.74 6.56 15.67
CA ARG A 312 -8.41 7.43 14.55
C ARG A 312 -7.03 7.13 14.03
N TRP A 313 -6.94 7.06 12.72
CA TRP A 313 -5.71 6.98 11.98
C TRP A 313 -5.03 8.35 11.87
N LEU A 314 -3.76 8.44 12.21
CA LEU A 314 -2.91 9.60 12.05
C LEU A 314 -1.82 9.28 11.03
N PRO A 315 -2.00 9.64 9.75
CA PRO A 315 -1.00 9.32 8.73
C PRO A 315 0.32 10.04 8.98
N VAL A 316 1.42 9.41 8.54
CA VAL A 316 2.76 10.01 8.57
C VAL A 316 2.81 11.30 7.76
N GLU A 317 3.57 12.29 8.23
CA GLU A 317 3.85 13.50 7.47
C GLU A 317 5.01 13.27 6.48
N PHE A 318 4.88 13.80 5.26
CA PHE A 318 5.99 13.82 4.31
C PHE A 318 7.09 14.78 4.79
N GLY A 319 8.31 14.27 4.90
CA GLY A 319 9.46 15.05 5.32
C GLY A 319 10.78 14.45 4.84
N PRO A 320 11.90 15.19 4.99
CA PRO A 320 13.21 14.62 4.71
C PRO A 320 13.58 13.57 5.76
N ILE A 321 14.37 12.58 5.37
CA ILE A 321 15.09 11.73 6.32
C ILE A 321 16.10 12.59 7.06
N ARG A 322 16.10 12.52 8.38
CA ARG A 322 16.91 13.38 9.25
C ARG A 322 17.69 12.52 10.24
N ASP A 323 18.96 12.89 10.47
CA ASP A 323 19.83 12.22 11.45
C ASP A 323 19.59 12.67 12.90
N ASP A 324 18.69 13.65 13.12
CA ASP A 324 18.41 14.27 14.41
C ASP A 324 16.99 13.97 14.97
N ARG A 325 16.33 12.99 14.40
CA ARG A 325 15.01 12.46 14.83
C ARG A 325 14.99 10.97 14.69
#